data_772e619e089d292cdb48a9a051da28ed
#
_entry.id   772e619e089d292cdb48a9a051da28ed
#
_cell.length_a   1.000
_cell.length_b   1.000
_cell.length_c   1.000
_cell.angle_alpha   90.00
_cell.angle_beta   90.00
_cell.angle_gamma   90.00
#
_symmetry.space_group_name_H-M   'P 1'
#
loop_
_entity.id
_entity.type
_entity.pdbx_description
1 polymer ?
#
loop_
_entity_poly.entity_id
_entity_poly.type
_entity_poly.pdbx_seq_one_letter_code
_entity_poly.pdbx_strand_id
1 'polypeptide(L)'
;MAVSLDTFDSQTGIHPRNKQLPCKRLSTAGLNVAYGLKDYPTNGPFPVDIKVEPLPDPNGRLYVEITYDQPFTWSPTETEGFYVCTKSDLTNFCINGWQKVCF
;
A
#
# COMPACT_ATOMS: atom_id res chain seq x y z
N MET A 1 14.38 -0.51 6.67
CA MET A 1 14.06 -0.11 5.27
C MET A 1 12.91 0.88 5.34
N ALA A 2 12.88 1.89 4.48
CA ALA A 2 11.76 2.82 4.41
C ALA A 2 11.13 2.75 3.01
N VAL A 3 9.81 2.66 2.96
CA VAL A 3 9.05 2.62 1.70
C VAL A 3 8.93 4.03 1.14
N SER A 4 9.14 4.20 -0.16
CA SER A 4 9.08 5.48 -0.86
C SER A 4 8.40 5.40 -2.24
N LEU A 5 7.53 4.42 -2.44
CA LEU A 5 6.81 4.21 -3.71
C LEU A 5 5.92 5.41 -4.09
N ASP A 6 5.41 6.11 -3.10
CA ASP A 6 4.56 7.30 -3.22
C ASP A 6 5.35 8.60 -3.46
N THR A 7 6.67 8.54 -3.57
CA THR A 7 7.51 9.72 -3.81
C THR A 7 7.91 9.89 -5.28
N PHE A 8 7.15 9.28 -6.17
CA PHE A 8 7.32 9.42 -7.61
C PHE A 8 7.29 10.89 -8.06
N ASP A 9 8.15 11.24 -9.00
CA ASP A 9 8.21 12.55 -9.62
C ASP A 9 7.82 12.43 -11.10
N SER A 10 6.83 13.18 -11.52
CA SER A 10 6.30 13.14 -12.89
C SER A 10 7.33 13.49 -13.97
N GLN A 11 8.40 14.19 -13.61
CA GLN A 11 9.46 14.58 -14.55
C GLN A 11 10.66 13.62 -14.55
N THR A 12 10.98 13.04 -13.40
CA THR A 12 12.18 12.19 -13.22
C THR A 12 11.86 10.74 -12.85
N GLY A 13 10.57 10.39 -12.83
CA GLY A 13 10.11 9.03 -12.56
C GLY A 13 10.51 8.52 -11.17
N ILE A 14 11.19 7.39 -11.13
CA ILE A 14 11.65 6.73 -9.89
C ILE A 14 12.79 7.49 -9.17
N HIS A 15 13.27 8.59 -9.75
CA HIS A 15 14.33 9.42 -9.17
C HIS A 15 13.80 10.78 -8.74
N PRO A 16 12.96 10.87 -7.69
CA PRO A 16 12.37 12.14 -7.28
C PRO A 16 13.46 13.13 -6.86
N ARG A 17 13.32 14.39 -7.29
CA ARG A 17 14.26 15.46 -6.90
C ARG A 17 14.13 15.79 -5.42
N ASN A 18 12.90 15.75 -4.89
CA ASN A 18 12.67 15.96 -3.47
C ASN A 18 13.01 14.69 -2.68
N LYS A 19 14.13 14.72 -1.97
CA LYS A 19 14.60 13.63 -1.11
C LYS A 19 14.17 13.76 0.35
N GLN A 20 13.51 14.84 0.72
CA GLN A 20 13.17 15.10 2.14
C GLN A 20 12.28 14.01 2.72
N LEU A 21 11.23 13.60 2.00
CA LEU A 21 10.29 12.60 2.50
C LEU A 21 10.92 11.21 2.65
N PRO A 22 11.62 10.65 1.65
CA PRO A 22 12.35 9.39 1.82
C PRO A 22 13.38 9.44 2.95
N CYS A 23 14.16 10.53 3.03
CA CYS A 23 15.17 10.69 4.08
C CYS A 23 14.54 10.81 5.48
N LYS A 24 13.41 11.54 5.61
CA LYS A 24 12.67 11.62 6.87
C LYS A 24 12.19 10.24 7.31
N ARG A 25 11.61 9.45 6.43
CA ARG A 25 11.15 8.09 6.74
C ARG A 25 12.31 7.19 7.16
N LEU A 26 13.44 7.28 6.45
CA LEU A 26 14.62 6.51 6.76
C LEU A 26 15.23 6.90 8.11
N SER A 27 15.32 8.20 8.42
CA SER A 27 15.84 8.66 9.71
C SER A 27 14.92 8.25 10.87
N THR A 28 13.59 8.34 10.70
CA THR A 28 12.62 7.89 11.68
C THR A 28 12.77 6.39 11.97
N ALA A 29 12.90 5.58 10.92
CA ALA A 29 13.15 4.16 11.07
C ALA A 29 14.50 3.87 11.76
N GLY A 30 15.54 4.65 11.44
CA GLY A 30 16.85 4.58 12.10
C GLY A 30 16.78 4.88 13.59
N LEU A 31 16.07 5.95 13.98
CA LEU A 31 15.87 6.31 15.38
C LEU A 31 15.20 5.17 16.17
N ASN A 32 14.22 4.53 15.60
CA ASN A 32 13.55 3.42 16.26
C ASN A 32 14.44 2.17 16.33
N VAL A 33 14.99 1.74 15.20
CA VAL A 33 15.69 0.44 15.11
C VAL A 33 17.08 0.49 15.70
N ALA A 34 17.87 1.53 15.39
CA ALA A 34 19.26 1.62 15.81
C ALA A 34 19.42 2.24 17.21
N TYR A 35 18.57 3.19 17.57
CA TYR A 35 18.63 3.89 18.84
C TYR A 35 17.56 3.48 19.85
N GLY A 36 16.64 2.60 19.47
CA GLY A 36 15.61 2.08 20.36
C GLY A 36 14.50 3.06 20.74
N LEU A 37 14.38 4.19 20.06
CA LEU A 37 13.39 5.23 20.33
C LEU A 37 12.04 4.82 19.75
N LYS A 38 11.21 4.13 20.55
CA LYS A 38 9.96 3.48 20.11
C LYS A 38 8.82 4.43 19.73
N ASP A 39 8.91 5.70 20.13
CA ASP A 39 7.94 6.74 19.74
C ASP A 39 8.03 7.11 18.25
N TYR A 40 9.07 6.66 17.55
CA TYR A 40 9.25 6.89 16.13
C TYR A 40 8.75 5.67 15.32
N PRO A 41 7.70 5.82 14.49
CA PRO A 41 7.18 4.72 13.69
C PRO A 41 8.20 4.26 12.63
N THR A 42 8.30 2.95 12.43
CA THR A 42 9.18 2.36 11.41
C THR A 42 8.46 2.09 10.11
N ASN A 43 7.16 1.83 10.20
CA ASN A 43 6.32 1.41 9.09
C ASN A 43 4.97 2.12 9.16
N GLY A 44 4.28 2.18 8.02
CA GLY A 44 2.86 2.49 7.98
C GLY A 44 2.01 1.31 8.45
N PRO A 45 0.67 1.44 8.39
CA PRO A 45 -0.26 0.38 8.73
C PRO A 45 -0.01 -0.88 7.90
N PHE A 46 -0.02 -2.05 8.57
CA PHE A 46 0.07 -3.34 7.90
C PHE A 46 -1.29 -4.04 7.87
N PRO A 47 -1.68 -4.65 6.74
CA PRO A 47 -2.85 -5.50 6.71
C PRO A 47 -2.59 -6.76 7.55
N VAL A 48 -3.47 -7.02 8.52
CA VAL A 48 -3.40 -8.18 9.42
C VAL A 48 -4.47 -9.21 9.12
N ASP A 49 -5.56 -8.82 8.47
CA ASP A 49 -6.60 -9.72 8.02
C ASP A 49 -7.23 -9.23 6.72
N ILE A 50 -7.62 -10.17 5.86
CA ILE A 50 -8.31 -9.89 4.60
C ILE A 50 -9.45 -10.88 4.46
N LYS A 51 -10.70 -10.37 4.43
CA LYS A 51 -11.88 -11.15 4.16
C LYS A 51 -12.43 -10.83 2.79
N VAL A 52 -12.82 -11.84 2.05
CA VAL A 52 -13.42 -11.70 0.74
C VAL A 52 -14.74 -12.48 0.74
N GLU A 53 -15.84 -11.79 0.50
CA GLU A 53 -17.18 -12.37 0.47
C GLU A 53 -17.88 -12.01 -0.85
N PRO A 54 -18.54 -12.98 -1.51
CA PRO A 54 -19.38 -12.68 -2.65
C PRO A 54 -20.60 -11.89 -2.17
N LEU A 55 -20.90 -10.78 -2.84
CA LEU A 55 -22.16 -10.10 -2.63
C LEU A 55 -23.29 -10.87 -3.33
N PRO A 56 -24.50 -10.88 -2.76
CA PRO A 56 -25.69 -11.44 -3.40
C PRO A 56 -26.18 -10.53 -4.55
N ASP A 57 -25.39 -10.46 -5.62
CA ASP A 57 -25.53 -9.51 -6.71
C ASP A 57 -25.32 -10.24 -8.05
N PRO A 58 -26.23 -10.06 -9.04
CA PRO A 58 -26.10 -10.69 -10.35
C PRO A 58 -24.85 -10.26 -11.13
N ASN A 59 -24.20 -9.16 -10.74
CA ASN A 59 -22.98 -8.68 -11.39
C ASN A 59 -21.70 -9.35 -10.86
N GLY A 60 -21.81 -10.26 -9.88
CA GLY A 60 -20.66 -10.98 -9.32
C GLY A 60 -19.69 -10.10 -8.54
N ARG A 61 -20.18 -9.01 -7.93
CA ARG A 61 -19.35 -8.14 -7.10
C ARG A 61 -18.86 -8.87 -5.84
N LEU A 62 -17.66 -8.51 -5.40
CA LEU A 62 -17.06 -9.02 -4.17
C LEU A 62 -16.98 -7.89 -3.13
N TYR A 63 -17.26 -8.25 -1.89
CA TYR A 63 -16.94 -7.43 -0.74
C TYR A 63 -15.54 -7.83 -0.25
N VAL A 64 -14.66 -6.85 -0.08
CA VAL A 64 -13.31 -7.06 0.44
C VAL A 64 -13.12 -6.18 1.67
N GLU A 65 -12.89 -6.80 2.81
CA GLU A 65 -12.57 -6.13 4.07
C GLU A 65 -11.10 -6.34 4.39
N ILE A 66 -10.37 -5.26 4.60
CA ILE A 66 -8.96 -5.30 4.98
C ILE A 66 -8.82 -4.66 6.36
N THR A 67 -8.41 -5.45 7.34
CA THR A 67 -8.12 -4.98 8.69
C THR A 67 -6.64 -4.66 8.82
N TYR A 68 -6.33 -3.52 9.42
CA TYR A 68 -4.96 -3.06 9.63
C TYR A 68 -4.59 -3.09 11.12
N ASP A 69 -3.30 -3.21 11.42
CA ASP A 69 -2.74 -3.27 12.78
C ASP A 69 -2.82 -1.95 13.54
N GLN A 70 -3.04 -0.84 12.83
CA GLN A 70 -3.13 0.50 13.41
C GLN A 70 -4.07 1.39 12.60
N PRO A 71 -4.69 2.41 13.21
CA PRO A 71 -5.54 3.35 12.51
C PRO A 71 -4.74 4.20 11.52
N PHE A 72 -5.36 4.55 10.40
CA PHE A 72 -4.79 5.43 9.39
C PHE A 72 -5.88 6.32 8.77
N THR A 73 -5.44 7.41 8.17
CA THR A 73 -6.33 8.27 7.40
C THR A 73 -6.21 7.89 5.92
N TRP A 74 -7.33 7.54 5.32
CA TRP A 74 -7.41 7.30 3.89
C TRP A 74 -7.55 8.63 3.14
N SER A 75 -6.68 8.87 2.18
CA SER A 75 -6.77 10.02 1.28
C SER A 75 -6.62 9.51 -0.16
N PRO A 76 -7.71 9.06 -0.77
CA PRO A 76 -7.66 8.53 -2.13
C PRO A 76 -7.34 9.66 -3.11
N THR A 77 -6.37 9.42 -3.97
CA THR A 77 -6.14 10.22 -5.17
C THR A 77 -6.63 9.44 -6.39
N GLU A 78 -6.90 10.13 -7.49
CA GLU A 78 -7.38 9.47 -8.72
C GLU A 78 -6.40 8.41 -9.26
N THR A 79 -5.14 8.51 -8.90
CA THR A 79 -4.07 7.62 -9.39
C THR A 79 -3.77 6.46 -8.43
N GLU A 80 -4.21 6.56 -7.18
CA GLU A 80 -3.97 5.56 -6.14
C GLU A 80 -5.21 4.71 -5.91
N GLY A 81 -5.03 3.49 -5.47
CA GLY A 81 -6.13 2.58 -5.18
C GLY A 81 -5.65 1.16 -4.92
N PHE A 82 -6.61 0.29 -4.68
CA PHE A 82 -6.36 -1.13 -4.60
C PHE A 82 -6.48 -1.78 -5.96
N TYR A 83 -5.66 -2.79 -6.19
CA TYR A 83 -5.71 -3.61 -7.39
C TYR A 83 -5.94 -5.06 -6.97
N VAL A 84 -6.88 -5.70 -7.62
CA VAL A 84 -7.19 -7.13 -7.40
C VAL A 84 -6.72 -7.93 -8.61
N CYS A 85 -6.02 -9.01 -8.34
CA CYS A 85 -5.69 -9.99 -9.35
C CYS A 85 -6.74 -11.10 -9.37
N THR A 86 -7.37 -11.29 -10.51
CA THR A 86 -8.47 -12.26 -10.70
C THR A 86 -8.00 -13.60 -11.29
N LYS A 87 -6.70 -13.79 -11.52
CA LYS A 87 -6.19 -15.05 -12.05
C LYS A 87 -6.01 -16.09 -10.97
N SER A 88 -6.57 -17.28 -11.20
CA SER A 88 -6.46 -18.45 -10.33
C SER A 88 -5.10 -19.17 -10.40
N ASP A 89 -4.22 -18.78 -11.31
CA ASP A 89 -2.95 -19.44 -11.51
C ASP A 89 -1.82 -18.72 -10.76
N LEU A 90 -1.48 -19.28 -9.60
CA LEU A 90 -0.42 -18.77 -8.72
C LEU A 90 1.00 -18.93 -9.31
N THR A 91 1.16 -19.65 -10.42
CA THR A 91 2.46 -19.90 -11.06
C THR A 91 2.87 -18.80 -12.03
N ASN A 92 1.90 -18.02 -12.52
CA ASN A 92 2.14 -16.85 -13.35
C ASN A 92 1.68 -15.62 -12.58
N PHE A 93 2.62 -14.91 -11.98
CA PHE A 93 2.35 -13.58 -11.42
C PHE A 93 1.39 -12.81 -12.32
N CYS A 94 0.43 -12.10 -11.71
CA CYS A 94 -0.61 -11.35 -12.40
C CYS A 94 -0.06 -10.27 -13.34
N ILE A 95 0.64 -10.67 -14.41
CA ILE A 95 1.30 -9.73 -15.32
C ILE A 95 0.28 -8.86 -16.07
N ASN A 96 -0.93 -9.38 -16.32
CA ASN A 96 -1.97 -8.66 -17.06
C ASN A 96 -3.38 -8.84 -16.45
N GLY A 97 -3.49 -9.26 -15.20
CA GLY A 97 -4.77 -9.56 -14.54
C GLY A 97 -5.17 -8.60 -13.42
N TRP A 98 -4.43 -7.51 -13.23
CA TRP A 98 -4.74 -6.53 -12.22
C TRP A 98 -5.89 -5.63 -12.66
N GLN A 99 -6.93 -5.58 -11.86
CA GLN A 99 -8.05 -4.66 -12.03
C GLN A 99 -8.07 -3.66 -10.88
N LYS A 100 -8.19 -2.37 -11.21
CA LYS A 100 -8.37 -1.34 -10.21
C LYS A 100 -9.75 -1.48 -9.58
N VAL A 101 -9.79 -1.49 -8.26
CA VAL A 101 -11.04 -1.49 -7.51
C VAL A 101 -11.57 -0.06 -7.45
N CYS A 102 -12.81 0.13 -7.90
CA CYS A 102 -13.54 1.39 -7.72
C CYS A 102 -14.30 1.32 -6.41
N PHE A 103 -14.23 2.37 -5.62
CA PHE A 103 -14.96 2.54 -4.36
C PHE A 103 -16.19 3.40 -4.57
#